data_56b867157a70aed771db8061091ae75f
#
_entry.id   56b867157a70aed771db8061091ae75f
#
_cell.length_a   1.000
_cell.length_b   1.000
_cell.length_c   1.000
_cell.angle_alpha   90.00
_cell.angle_beta   90.00
_cell.angle_gamma   90.00
#
_symmetry.space_group_name_H-M   'P 1'
#
loop_
_entity.id
_entity.type
_entity.pdbx_description
1 polymer ?
#
loop_
_entity_poly.entity_id
_entity_poly.type
_entity_poly.pdbx_seq_one_letter_code
_entity_poly.pdbx_strand_id
1 'polypeptide(L)'
;MTPFRFRAVPALLAALLAAPVAAQPSRTSSRPDGENPAAAFAASHSPATSGRHRTSEEEDARRDHAETHRRGFQQHDRPQFVFSSKENRFSFSLGGFVALRAAYDAGGIVENIDFVTYDIPVAGNYATRQKLTLDASTSRLFLKAIANTRAVGRVVIYLDGDFRGGAANSYTPRLHSAYVSLLGLTLGRDVTTFCDLEAAPATVDFQGPNAYNFNFATLVRYERSFAEGRLSFGVAAEMPVVSGTYGEGFDAIPQRVPDIPFYLQYAWGGDRSSHIRASAVVRNMYLHDLTRKSDTSLTGWGVQFSGTIRCCDPLRLFMNGVYGKGITPYIQDLTGSGLDFTPCPRDETRIRTMPMWGWQAAAQIALTPRLFLSGGYSTVRVQRSHGFYAADEYKRGQYVFGNVFYTIAPRCKVAGEYLYGSRRDMAAGKGHANRVNVMLQYGF
;
A
#
# COMPACT_ATOMS: atom_id res chain seq x y z
N MET A 1 39.24 -0.58 10.99
CA MET A 1 38.21 -1.24 10.19
C MET A 1 38.17 -2.70 10.56
N THR A 2 37.31 -3.07 11.51
CA THR A 2 37.15 -4.46 11.95
C THR A 2 35.84 -4.98 11.36
N PRO A 3 35.75 -6.19 10.79
CA PRO A 3 34.54 -6.72 10.19
C PRO A 3 33.56 -7.13 11.29
N PHE A 4 32.40 -6.54 11.28
CA PHE A 4 31.28 -6.89 12.16
C PHE A 4 30.75 -8.29 11.78
N ARG A 5 30.92 -9.26 12.68
CA ARG A 5 30.41 -10.63 12.51
C ARG A 5 28.92 -10.67 12.83
N PHE A 6 28.10 -10.82 11.81
CA PHE A 6 26.68 -11.18 11.88
C PHE A 6 26.52 -12.58 12.51
N ARG A 7 26.35 -12.69 13.82
CA ARG A 7 26.12 -13.99 14.51
C ARG A 7 24.74 -14.17 15.17
N ALA A 8 23.86 -13.16 15.15
CA ALA A 8 22.61 -13.23 15.90
C ALA A 8 21.31 -13.30 15.05
N VAL A 9 21.34 -12.97 13.78
CA VAL A 9 20.13 -12.90 12.96
C VAL A 9 19.60 -14.25 12.45
N PRO A 10 20.43 -15.30 12.21
CA PRO A 10 19.90 -16.59 11.78
C PRO A 10 19.12 -17.35 12.85
N ALA A 11 19.35 -17.06 14.13
CA ALA A 11 18.75 -17.82 15.22
C ALA A 11 17.26 -17.51 15.47
N LEU A 12 16.81 -16.29 15.16
CA LEU A 12 15.41 -15.91 15.38
C LEU A 12 14.49 -16.47 14.26
N LEU A 13 14.99 -16.55 13.05
CA LEU A 13 14.26 -17.14 11.91
C LEU A 13 14.17 -18.67 12.04
N ALA A 14 15.22 -19.31 12.57
CA ALA A 14 15.26 -20.75 12.83
C ALA A 14 14.36 -21.16 14.01
N ALA A 15 14.21 -20.30 15.02
CA ALA A 15 13.35 -20.58 16.19
C ALA A 15 11.86 -20.55 15.86
N LEU A 16 11.43 -19.78 14.87
CA LEU A 16 10.03 -19.75 14.41
C LEU A 16 9.67 -20.88 13.45
N LEU A 17 10.67 -21.50 12.79
CA LEU A 17 10.48 -22.63 11.88
C LEU A 17 10.71 -24.00 12.54
N ALA A 18 11.30 -24.05 13.74
CA ALA A 18 11.75 -25.25 14.44
C ALA A 18 11.08 -25.48 15.80
N ALA A 19 9.83 -25.03 15.99
CA ALA A 19 9.09 -25.44 17.16
C ALA A 19 8.70 -26.93 17.02
N PRO A 20 9.33 -27.86 17.78
CA PRO A 20 8.91 -29.25 17.75
C PRO A 20 7.54 -29.33 18.46
N VAL A 21 6.58 -29.98 17.81
CA VAL A 21 5.41 -30.51 18.50
C VAL A 21 5.93 -31.49 19.53
N ALA A 22 5.99 -31.08 20.79
CA ALA A 22 6.38 -31.93 21.90
C ALA A 22 5.33 -33.01 22.05
N ALA A 23 5.66 -34.23 21.62
CA ALA A 23 4.93 -35.44 21.98
C ALA A 23 5.11 -35.70 23.47
N GLN A 24 4.04 -35.63 24.24
CA GLN A 24 4.03 -36.13 25.62
C GLN A 24 4.17 -37.63 25.64
N PRO A 25 4.93 -38.20 26.59
CA PRO A 25 5.09 -39.66 26.68
C PRO A 25 3.78 -40.33 27.08
N SER A 26 3.41 -41.36 26.34
CA SER A 26 2.26 -42.22 26.56
C SER A 26 2.39 -43.02 27.86
N ARG A 27 1.50 -42.80 28.78
CA ARG A 27 1.22 -43.80 29.86
C ARG A 27 0.30 -44.86 29.25
N THR A 28 0.82 -46.06 29.12
CA THR A 28 0.06 -47.26 28.79
C THR A 28 -0.88 -47.61 29.91
N SER A 29 -2.18 -47.54 29.67
CA SER A 29 -3.18 -48.33 30.38
C SER A 29 -4.11 -48.95 29.34
N SER A 30 -4.11 -50.25 29.31
CA SER A 30 -4.93 -51.10 28.46
C SER A 30 -6.41 -50.92 28.77
N ARG A 31 -7.19 -50.47 27.78
CA ARG A 31 -8.65 -50.70 27.66
C ARG A 31 -9.01 -50.81 26.20
N PRO A 32 -9.90 -51.70 25.84
CA PRO A 32 -10.27 -51.92 24.45
C PRO A 32 -11.27 -50.85 23.95
N ASP A 33 -11.22 -50.59 22.64
CA ASP A 33 -12.22 -49.87 21.85
C ASP A 33 -12.52 -48.44 22.32
N GLY A 34 -11.68 -47.48 21.83
CA GLY A 34 -11.95 -46.08 22.02
C GLY A 34 -11.33 -45.24 20.90
N GLU A 35 -12.15 -44.48 20.25
CA GLU A 35 -11.80 -43.52 19.23
C GLU A 35 -10.62 -42.62 19.66
N ASN A 36 -9.71 -42.36 18.74
CA ASN A 36 -8.55 -41.47 18.90
C ASN A 36 -9.02 -40.05 19.25
N PRO A 37 -8.76 -39.51 20.47
CA PRO A 37 -9.26 -38.19 20.85
C PRO A 37 -8.71 -37.05 19.98
N ALA A 38 -7.58 -37.23 19.29
CA ALA A 38 -7.06 -36.26 18.34
C ALA A 38 -7.89 -36.21 17.06
N ALA A 39 -8.46 -37.34 16.62
CA ALA A 39 -9.36 -37.37 15.47
C ALA A 39 -10.73 -36.78 15.83
N ALA A 40 -11.23 -37.01 17.06
CA ALA A 40 -12.46 -36.39 17.54
C ALA A 40 -12.33 -34.88 17.70
N PHE A 41 -11.17 -34.38 18.18
CA PHE A 41 -10.92 -32.93 18.27
C PHE A 41 -10.79 -32.28 16.90
N ALA A 42 -10.12 -32.93 15.93
CA ALA A 42 -10.01 -32.46 14.55
C ALA A 42 -11.39 -32.49 13.83
N ALA A 43 -12.21 -33.49 14.13
CA ALA A 43 -13.55 -33.60 13.59
C ALA A 43 -14.53 -32.57 14.17
N SER A 44 -14.38 -32.19 15.45
CA SER A 44 -15.25 -31.20 16.12
C SER A 44 -14.92 -29.77 15.75
N HIS A 45 -13.73 -29.49 15.22
CA HIS A 45 -13.29 -28.15 14.78
C HIS A 45 -13.14 -28.00 13.26
N SER A 46 -13.44 -29.04 12.48
CA SER A 46 -13.79 -28.82 11.09
C SER A 46 -15.09 -28.04 11.10
N PRO A 47 -15.14 -26.80 10.53
CA PRO A 47 -16.42 -26.20 10.28
C PRO A 47 -17.18 -27.21 9.42
N ALA A 48 -18.24 -27.77 9.97
CA ALA A 48 -19.14 -28.62 9.20
C ALA A 48 -19.49 -27.76 7.97
N THR A 49 -18.89 -28.05 6.84
CA THR A 49 -19.46 -27.76 5.55
C THR A 49 -20.74 -28.59 5.50
N SER A 50 -21.76 -28.12 6.25
CA SER A 50 -23.11 -28.52 5.96
C SER A 50 -23.26 -28.27 4.47
N GLY A 51 -23.43 -29.32 3.70
CA GLY A 51 -23.74 -29.26 2.29
C GLY A 51 -25.12 -28.63 2.09
N ARG A 52 -25.29 -27.37 2.50
CA ARG A 52 -26.36 -26.52 2.01
C ARG A 52 -26.08 -26.36 0.53
N HIS A 53 -26.91 -26.99 -0.31
CA HIS A 53 -27.03 -26.58 -1.69
C HIS A 53 -27.20 -25.07 -1.68
N ARG A 54 -26.14 -24.35 -2.10
CA ARG A 54 -26.19 -22.90 -2.27
C ARG A 54 -27.28 -22.62 -3.29
N THR A 55 -28.10 -21.64 -3.02
CA THR A 55 -29.09 -21.19 -4.01
C THR A 55 -28.34 -20.51 -5.16
N SER A 56 -28.90 -20.52 -6.37
CA SER A 56 -28.36 -19.81 -7.52
C SER A 56 -28.13 -18.32 -7.21
N GLU A 57 -28.97 -17.74 -6.39
CA GLU A 57 -28.88 -16.34 -5.92
C GLU A 57 -27.63 -16.07 -5.05
N GLU A 58 -27.26 -17.01 -4.19
CA GLU A 58 -26.01 -16.89 -3.39
C GLU A 58 -24.77 -17.00 -4.27
N GLU A 59 -24.80 -17.82 -5.31
CA GLU A 59 -23.69 -17.95 -6.27
C GLU A 59 -23.55 -16.69 -7.12
N ASP A 60 -24.66 -16.11 -7.58
CA ASP A 60 -24.67 -14.86 -8.34
C ASP A 60 -24.16 -13.68 -7.47
N ALA A 61 -24.60 -13.59 -6.22
CA ALA A 61 -24.09 -12.60 -5.28
C ALA A 61 -22.58 -12.72 -5.08
N ARG A 62 -22.06 -13.94 -4.91
CA ARG A 62 -20.62 -14.19 -4.79
C ARG A 62 -19.84 -13.80 -6.05
N ARG A 63 -20.43 -14.04 -7.23
CA ARG A 63 -19.84 -13.62 -8.51
C ARG A 63 -19.76 -12.10 -8.59
N ASP A 64 -20.83 -11.38 -8.28
CA ASP A 64 -20.86 -9.91 -8.25
C ASP A 64 -19.80 -9.33 -7.30
N HIS A 65 -19.68 -9.90 -6.10
CA HIS A 65 -18.67 -9.49 -5.14
C HIS A 65 -17.25 -9.82 -5.62
N ALA A 66 -17.05 -10.91 -6.37
CA ALA A 66 -15.75 -11.28 -6.93
C ALA A 66 -15.34 -10.37 -8.11
N GLU A 67 -16.28 -10.03 -8.99
CA GLU A 67 -16.04 -9.14 -10.14
C GLU A 67 -15.66 -7.72 -9.72
N THR A 68 -16.31 -7.21 -8.66
CA THR A 68 -16.06 -5.89 -8.12
C THR A 68 -14.96 -5.86 -7.06
N HIS A 69 -14.27 -7.01 -6.84
CA HIS A 69 -13.16 -7.08 -5.88
C HIS A 69 -11.89 -6.48 -6.46
N ARG A 70 -11.28 -5.58 -5.70
CA ARG A 70 -10.00 -4.96 -6.11
C ARG A 70 -8.84 -5.92 -5.93
N ARG A 71 -7.89 -5.83 -6.84
CA ARG A 71 -6.61 -6.53 -6.81
C ARG A 71 -5.49 -5.53 -6.64
N GLY A 72 -4.33 -6.01 -6.19
CA GLY A 72 -3.11 -5.22 -6.13
C GLY A 72 -2.57 -5.05 -4.73
N PHE A 73 -1.71 -4.07 -4.57
CA PHE A 73 -0.96 -3.81 -3.35
C PHE A 73 -1.86 -3.67 -2.12
N GLN A 74 -1.57 -4.50 -1.11
CA GLN A 74 -2.25 -4.51 0.20
C GLN A 74 -3.77 -4.65 0.17
N GLN A 75 -4.33 -5.17 -0.90
CA GLN A 75 -5.73 -5.50 -0.92
C GLN A 75 -5.98 -6.79 -0.13
N HIS A 76 -7.14 -6.84 0.54
CA HIS A 76 -7.58 -8.03 1.26
C HIS A 76 -8.02 -9.14 0.31
N ASP A 77 -8.09 -10.37 0.80
CA ASP A 77 -8.65 -11.50 0.06
C ASP A 77 -10.16 -11.30 -0.18
N ARG A 78 -10.74 -12.07 -1.10
CA ARG A 78 -12.19 -12.03 -1.35
C ARG A 78 -12.96 -12.31 -0.06
N PRO A 79 -14.13 -11.66 0.16
CA PRO A 79 -14.89 -11.83 1.39
C PRO A 79 -15.34 -13.28 1.57
N GLN A 80 -15.28 -13.77 2.80
CA GLN A 80 -15.80 -15.08 3.16
C GLN A 80 -17.32 -15.01 3.37
N PHE A 81 -17.79 -13.93 3.97
CA PHE A 81 -19.19 -13.74 4.31
C PHE A 81 -19.85 -12.89 3.24
N VAL A 82 -20.76 -13.51 2.50
CA VAL A 82 -21.61 -12.86 1.49
C VAL A 82 -23.05 -13.27 1.78
N PHE A 83 -23.90 -12.28 1.98
CA PHE A 83 -25.33 -12.43 2.24
C PHE A 83 -26.09 -11.81 1.08
N SER A 84 -27.13 -12.47 0.58
CA SER A 84 -27.96 -11.97 -0.50
C SER A 84 -29.45 -11.97 -0.13
N SER A 85 -30.18 -11.00 -0.67
CA SER A 85 -31.62 -10.98 -0.64
C SER A 85 -32.17 -11.86 -1.76
N LYS A 86 -33.49 -12.17 -1.70
CA LYS A 86 -34.18 -12.84 -2.79
C LYS A 86 -33.95 -12.11 -4.12
N GLU A 87 -33.81 -12.87 -5.21
CA GLU A 87 -33.51 -12.38 -6.57
C GLU A 87 -32.22 -11.58 -6.72
N ASN A 88 -31.26 -11.72 -5.78
CA ASN A 88 -30.01 -10.99 -5.75
C ASN A 88 -30.14 -9.48 -6.01
N ARG A 89 -31.26 -8.87 -5.58
CA ARG A 89 -31.46 -7.41 -5.73
C ARG A 89 -30.53 -6.61 -4.83
N PHE A 90 -30.20 -7.16 -3.67
CA PHE A 90 -29.26 -6.60 -2.72
C PHE A 90 -28.40 -7.70 -2.12
N SER A 91 -27.10 -7.46 -2.09
CA SER A 91 -26.15 -8.35 -1.42
C SER A 91 -25.17 -7.54 -0.58
N PHE A 92 -24.71 -8.15 0.50
CA PHE A 92 -23.81 -7.53 1.46
C PHE A 92 -22.66 -8.49 1.77
N SER A 93 -21.46 -7.97 1.89
CA SER A 93 -20.31 -8.74 2.32
C SER A 93 -19.47 -8.03 3.39
N LEU A 94 -18.91 -8.83 4.28
CA LEU A 94 -17.96 -8.45 5.29
C LEU A 94 -16.69 -9.27 5.08
N GLY A 95 -15.54 -8.63 5.23
CA GLY A 95 -14.25 -9.30 5.15
C GLY A 95 -13.15 -8.42 5.69
N GLY A 96 -11.93 -8.92 5.59
CA GLY A 96 -10.75 -8.23 6.07
C GLY A 96 -9.64 -9.20 6.42
N PHE A 97 -8.72 -8.74 7.24
CA PHE A 97 -7.69 -9.56 7.83
C PHE A 97 -7.24 -9.03 9.19
N VAL A 98 -6.77 -9.93 10.03
CA VAL A 98 -5.98 -9.60 11.22
C VAL A 98 -4.52 -9.89 10.88
N ALA A 99 -3.63 -8.95 11.20
CA ALA A 99 -2.21 -9.07 10.96
C ALA A 99 -1.42 -8.69 12.21
N LEU A 100 -0.39 -9.48 12.51
CA LEU A 100 0.64 -9.14 13.49
C LEU A 100 1.97 -9.03 12.73
N ARG A 101 2.66 -7.91 12.88
CA ARG A 101 4.00 -7.67 12.36
C ARG A 101 5.00 -7.47 13.48
N ALA A 102 6.18 -8.07 13.32
CA ALA A 102 7.35 -7.76 14.12
C ALA A 102 8.39 -7.11 13.19
N ALA A 103 8.91 -5.96 13.57
CA ALA A 103 9.96 -5.25 12.86
C ALA A 103 11.16 -5.04 13.77
N TYR A 104 12.35 -5.37 13.28
CA TYR A 104 13.62 -5.11 13.97
C TYR A 104 14.50 -4.22 13.10
N ASP A 105 14.73 -2.98 13.54
CA ASP A 105 15.63 -2.05 12.90
C ASP A 105 17.07 -2.24 13.41
N ALA A 106 18.05 -2.18 12.52
CA ALA A 106 19.47 -2.31 12.84
C ALA A 106 20.32 -1.36 11.98
N GLY A 107 21.29 -0.65 12.60
CA GLY A 107 22.17 0.26 11.90
C GLY A 107 21.54 1.59 11.46
N GLY A 108 20.39 1.89 11.98
CA GLY A 108 19.54 3.08 11.75
C GLY A 108 18.10 2.69 12.02
N ILE A 109 17.35 3.52 12.75
CA ILE A 109 15.92 3.29 12.94
C ILE A 109 15.11 4.27 12.12
N VAL A 110 14.04 3.75 11.52
CA VAL A 110 12.93 4.53 11.01
C VAL A 110 11.84 4.48 12.09
N GLU A 111 11.51 5.63 12.68
CA GLU A 111 10.56 5.67 13.81
C GLU A 111 9.18 5.16 13.43
N ASN A 112 8.80 5.35 12.18
CA ASN A 112 7.54 4.87 11.65
C ASN A 112 7.51 3.33 11.58
N ILE A 113 6.33 2.73 11.77
CA ILE A 113 6.09 1.30 11.50
C ILE A 113 6.29 0.98 10.00
N ASP A 114 6.04 1.94 9.12
CA ASP A 114 6.39 1.88 7.71
C ASP A 114 7.86 2.24 7.51
N PHE A 115 8.49 1.64 6.51
CA PHE A 115 9.89 1.91 6.20
C PHE A 115 10.01 3.08 5.22
N VAL A 116 9.82 4.31 5.73
CA VAL A 116 9.88 5.55 4.96
C VAL A 116 11.34 6.01 4.83
N THR A 117 11.88 6.06 3.61
CA THR A 117 13.29 6.44 3.42
C THR A 117 13.55 7.92 3.68
N TYR A 118 12.50 8.77 3.61
CA TYR A 118 12.55 10.17 4.03
C TYR A 118 12.84 10.33 5.53
N ASP A 119 12.38 9.40 6.37
CA ASP A 119 12.51 9.47 7.84
C ASP A 119 13.82 8.86 8.35
N ILE A 120 14.68 8.34 7.46
CA ILE A 120 15.99 7.79 7.86
C ILE A 120 16.86 8.91 8.45
N PRO A 121 17.37 8.77 9.69
CA PRO A 121 18.19 9.79 10.34
C PRO A 121 19.51 9.96 9.63
N VAL A 122 19.87 11.22 9.33
CA VAL A 122 21.11 11.60 8.64
C VAL A 122 22.29 11.66 9.61
N ALA A 123 22.04 12.06 10.85
CA ALA A 123 23.03 12.07 11.94
C ALA A 123 22.57 11.08 13.01
N GLY A 124 22.94 9.80 12.85
CA GLY A 124 22.60 8.77 13.82
C GLY A 124 23.45 8.87 15.10
N ASN A 125 22.83 8.59 16.25
CA ASN A 125 23.49 8.45 17.54
C ASN A 125 23.21 7.06 18.15
N TYR A 126 23.60 6.84 19.41
CA TYR A 126 23.38 5.55 20.07
C TYR A 126 21.88 5.19 20.21
N ALA A 127 20.99 6.18 20.35
CA ALA A 127 19.56 5.97 20.51
C ALA A 127 18.86 5.56 19.19
N THR A 128 19.49 5.81 18.02
CA THR A 128 18.92 5.51 16.70
C THR A 128 19.52 4.25 16.07
N ARG A 129 20.12 3.34 16.85
CA ARG A 129 20.82 2.18 16.29
C ARG A 129 19.96 0.94 16.13
N GLN A 130 19.09 0.68 17.09
CA GLN A 130 18.32 -0.57 17.16
C GLN A 130 16.96 -0.34 17.78
N LYS A 131 15.93 -1.01 17.23
CA LYS A 131 14.56 -0.94 17.75
C LYS A 131 13.79 -2.21 17.39
N LEU A 132 13.08 -2.78 18.36
CA LEU A 132 12.05 -3.81 18.12
C LEU A 132 10.67 -3.15 18.17
N THR A 133 9.83 -3.46 17.20
CA THR A 133 8.42 -3.00 17.15
C THR A 133 7.52 -4.20 16.90
N LEU A 134 6.44 -4.31 17.66
CA LEU A 134 5.33 -5.21 17.39
C LEU A 134 4.10 -4.37 17.04
N ASP A 135 3.41 -4.71 15.96
CA ASP A 135 2.28 -3.92 15.46
C ASP A 135 1.17 -4.80 14.92
N ALA A 136 -0.07 -4.49 15.29
CA ALA A 136 -1.29 -5.10 14.77
C ALA A 136 -2.21 -4.06 14.09
N SER A 137 -1.80 -2.80 14.02
CA SER A 137 -2.61 -1.68 13.52
C SER A 137 -2.95 -1.77 12.04
N THR A 138 -2.20 -2.59 11.27
CA THR A 138 -2.48 -2.88 9.86
C THR A 138 -3.61 -3.87 9.64
N SER A 139 -4.18 -4.45 10.72
CA SER A 139 -5.43 -5.22 10.62
C SER A 139 -6.51 -4.38 9.96
N ARG A 140 -7.27 -4.98 9.05
CA ARG A 140 -8.16 -4.26 8.14
C ARG A 140 -9.54 -4.87 8.08
N LEU A 141 -10.57 -4.03 8.01
CA LEU A 141 -11.96 -4.42 7.87
C LEU A 141 -12.58 -3.73 6.68
N PHE A 142 -13.43 -4.43 5.95
CA PHE A 142 -14.24 -3.80 4.91
C PHE A 142 -15.69 -4.30 4.93
N LEU A 143 -16.58 -3.41 4.51
CA LEU A 143 -17.97 -3.67 4.21
C LEU A 143 -18.23 -3.34 2.75
N LYS A 144 -18.98 -4.20 2.06
CA LYS A 144 -19.35 -3.97 0.68
C LYS A 144 -20.82 -4.38 0.46
N ALA A 145 -21.61 -3.45 -0.02
CA ALA A 145 -22.97 -3.71 -0.44
C ALA A 145 -23.10 -3.52 -1.96
N ILE A 146 -23.87 -4.39 -2.59
CA ILE A 146 -24.18 -4.32 -4.02
C ILE A 146 -25.70 -4.33 -4.15
N ALA A 147 -26.23 -3.32 -4.85
CA ALA A 147 -27.65 -3.24 -5.20
C ALA A 147 -27.80 -3.32 -6.73
N ASN A 148 -28.51 -4.32 -7.21
CA ASN A 148 -28.86 -4.47 -8.63
C ASN A 148 -30.20 -3.81 -8.90
N THR A 149 -30.18 -2.59 -9.45
CA THR A 149 -31.35 -1.76 -9.68
C THR A 149 -31.79 -1.77 -11.15
N ARG A 150 -33.08 -1.59 -11.42
CA ARG A 150 -33.58 -1.49 -12.80
C ARG A 150 -33.23 -0.16 -13.46
N ALA A 151 -33.11 0.92 -12.68
CA ALA A 151 -32.91 2.27 -13.18
C ALA A 151 -31.47 2.59 -13.57
N VAL A 152 -30.51 2.20 -12.72
CA VAL A 152 -29.10 2.58 -12.88
C VAL A 152 -28.16 1.36 -12.90
N GLY A 153 -28.71 0.17 -12.99
CA GLY A 153 -27.94 -1.06 -12.98
C GLY A 153 -27.31 -1.35 -11.62
N ARG A 154 -26.06 -1.80 -11.62
CA ARG A 154 -25.32 -2.16 -10.41
C ARG A 154 -24.81 -0.93 -9.68
N VAL A 155 -25.19 -0.80 -8.41
CA VAL A 155 -24.67 0.20 -7.46
C VAL A 155 -23.80 -0.51 -6.44
N VAL A 156 -22.57 -0.06 -6.24
CA VAL A 156 -21.63 -0.61 -5.25
C VAL A 156 -21.40 0.43 -4.17
N ILE A 157 -21.59 0.05 -2.92
CA ILE A 157 -21.22 0.83 -1.73
C ILE A 157 -20.05 0.11 -1.06
N TYR A 158 -19.00 0.82 -0.76
CA TYR A 158 -17.78 0.24 -0.19
C TYR A 158 -17.26 1.09 0.97
N LEU A 159 -16.91 0.44 2.06
CA LEU A 159 -16.29 1.04 3.24
C LEU A 159 -15.14 0.17 3.69
N ASP A 160 -13.98 0.77 3.98
CA ASP A 160 -12.75 0.06 4.30
C ASP A 160 -11.84 0.91 5.19
N GLY A 161 -11.22 0.30 6.19
CA GLY A 161 -10.32 0.98 7.09
C GLY A 161 -9.41 0.05 7.89
N ASP A 162 -8.39 0.64 8.48
CA ASP A 162 -7.43 0.05 9.41
C ASP A 162 -7.39 0.81 10.75
N PHE A 163 -6.39 0.52 11.60
CA PHE A 163 -6.24 1.13 12.94
C PHE A 163 -4.99 2.01 13.04
N ARG A 164 -4.62 2.70 11.96
CA ARG A 164 -3.42 3.55 11.85
C ARG A 164 -3.73 5.04 11.79
N GLY A 165 -4.87 5.48 12.31
CA GLY A 165 -5.37 6.86 12.20
C GLY A 165 -4.75 7.88 13.16
N GLY A 166 -4.01 7.44 14.16
CA GLY A 166 -3.42 8.32 15.17
C GLY A 166 -1.91 8.18 15.29
N ALA A 167 -1.38 8.61 16.43
CA ALA A 167 0.03 8.43 16.77
C ALA A 167 0.41 6.93 16.79
N ALA A 168 1.69 6.64 16.70
CA ALA A 168 2.20 5.27 16.81
C ALA A 168 1.67 4.60 18.09
N ASN A 169 1.21 3.35 17.97
CA ASN A 169 0.59 2.54 19.03
C ASN A 169 -0.75 3.05 19.60
N SER A 170 -1.41 4.01 18.93
CA SER A 170 -2.73 4.49 19.36
C SER A 170 -3.88 3.56 18.96
N TYR A 171 -3.68 2.75 17.91
CA TYR A 171 -4.72 1.89 17.30
C TYR A 171 -6.01 2.64 16.94
N THR A 172 -5.91 3.91 16.59
CA THR A 172 -7.04 4.74 16.19
C THR A 172 -7.56 4.32 14.82
N PRO A 173 -8.87 4.12 14.63
CA PRO A 173 -9.43 3.80 13.32
C PRO A 173 -9.08 4.84 12.26
N ARG A 174 -8.72 4.38 11.06
CA ARG A 174 -8.42 5.20 9.88
C ARG A 174 -9.25 4.75 8.69
N LEU A 175 -10.02 5.68 8.12
CA LEU A 175 -10.78 5.44 6.92
C LEU A 175 -9.87 5.43 5.68
N HIS A 176 -9.83 4.33 4.97
CA HIS A 176 -9.17 4.20 3.68
C HIS A 176 -10.11 4.61 2.54
N SER A 177 -11.16 3.84 2.35
CA SER A 177 -12.15 4.07 1.29
C SER A 177 -13.56 4.12 1.86
N ALA A 178 -14.35 5.05 1.34
CA ALA A 178 -15.80 5.16 1.57
C ALA A 178 -16.43 5.77 0.33
N TYR A 179 -17.04 4.95 -0.52
CA TYR A 179 -17.58 5.43 -1.79
C TYR A 179 -18.84 4.71 -2.23
N VAL A 180 -19.55 5.37 -3.14
CA VAL A 180 -20.61 4.79 -3.97
C VAL A 180 -20.13 4.78 -5.41
N SER A 181 -20.32 3.65 -6.12
CA SER A 181 -19.99 3.53 -7.54
C SER A 181 -21.19 3.05 -8.34
N LEU A 182 -21.51 3.75 -9.44
CA LEU A 182 -22.60 3.45 -10.37
C LEU A 182 -22.31 4.03 -11.74
N LEU A 183 -22.69 3.33 -12.81
CA LEU A 183 -22.57 3.81 -14.20
C LEU A 183 -21.15 4.30 -14.59
N GLY A 184 -20.10 3.75 -13.97
CA GLY A 184 -18.71 4.17 -14.16
C GLY A 184 -18.30 5.37 -13.31
N LEU A 185 -19.22 6.01 -12.57
CA LEU A 185 -18.91 7.06 -11.61
C LEU A 185 -18.58 6.46 -10.24
N THR A 186 -17.56 6.98 -9.57
CA THR A 186 -17.24 6.71 -8.16
C THR A 186 -17.23 8.04 -7.42
N LEU A 187 -18.01 8.12 -6.34
CA LEU A 187 -18.23 9.32 -5.53
C LEU A 187 -17.86 9.01 -4.09
N GLY A 188 -16.92 9.73 -3.51
CA GLY A 188 -16.52 9.56 -2.11
C GLY A 188 -15.01 9.61 -1.91
N ARG A 189 -14.49 8.77 -1.00
CA ARG A 189 -13.05 8.65 -0.71
C ARG A 189 -12.52 7.33 -1.23
N ASP A 190 -11.41 7.37 -1.94
CA ASP A 190 -10.78 6.19 -2.49
C ASP A 190 -9.30 6.42 -2.81
N VAL A 191 -8.60 5.39 -3.28
CA VAL A 191 -7.25 5.53 -3.85
C VAL A 191 -7.30 6.50 -5.04
N THR A 192 -6.33 7.41 -5.09
CA THR A 192 -6.20 8.38 -6.18
C THR A 192 -6.22 7.71 -7.55
N THR A 193 -6.81 8.40 -8.52
CA THR A 193 -6.86 7.96 -9.92
C THR A 193 -5.47 7.91 -10.58
N PHE A 194 -4.50 8.63 -10.02
CA PHE A 194 -3.11 8.60 -10.46
C PHE A 194 -2.41 7.28 -10.12
N CYS A 195 -2.83 6.57 -9.07
CA CYS A 195 -2.25 5.32 -8.60
C CYS A 195 -2.58 4.12 -9.50
N ASP A 196 -1.61 3.24 -9.68
CA ASP A 196 -1.77 1.89 -10.26
C ASP A 196 -1.56 0.82 -9.18
N LEU A 197 -2.65 0.37 -8.56
CA LEU A 197 -2.61 -0.59 -7.45
C LEU A 197 -1.96 -1.93 -7.82
N GLU A 198 -2.06 -2.34 -9.08
CA GLU A 198 -1.55 -3.63 -9.53
C GLU A 198 -0.06 -3.58 -9.91
N ALA A 199 0.55 -2.38 -9.98
CA ALA A 199 1.97 -2.20 -10.30
C ALA A 199 2.90 -2.30 -9.08
N ALA A 200 2.38 -2.53 -7.87
CA ALA A 200 3.19 -2.71 -6.68
C ALA A 200 3.42 -4.19 -6.37
N PRO A 201 4.67 -4.58 -6.07
CA PRO A 201 5.00 -5.92 -5.61
C PRO A 201 4.47 -6.20 -4.21
N ALA A 202 4.36 -7.48 -3.84
CA ALA A 202 4.03 -7.84 -2.46
C ALA A 202 5.20 -7.53 -1.52
N THR A 203 4.91 -6.81 -0.41
CA THR A 203 5.85 -6.50 0.67
C THR A 203 5.20 -6.77 2.03
N VAL A 204 6.02 -7.07 3.05
CA VAL A 204 5.57 -7.10 4.46
C VAL A 204 5.49 -5.67 4.99
N ASP A 205 6.43 -4.81 4.57
CA ASP A 205 6.33 -3.38 4.80
C ASP A 205 5.02 -2.82 4.23
N PHE A 206 4.21 -2.18 5.08
CA PHE A 206 2.92 -1.67 4.66
C PHE A 206 3.04 -0.47 3.71
N GLN A 207 4.11 0.30 3.81
CA GLN A 207 4.43 1.37 2.86
C GLN A 207 4.78 0.80 1.48
N GLY A 208 5.64 -0.23 1.44
CA GLY A 208 6.21 -0.75 0.21
C GLY A 208 7.26 0.17 -0.43
N PRO A 209 7.58 -0.02 -1.72
CA PRO A 209 8.63 0.72 -2.40
C PRO A 209 8.41 2.24 -2.36
N ASN A 210 9.45 2.99 -2.03
CA ASN A 210 9.39 4.43 -1.77
C ASN A 210 8.95 5.30 -2.96
N ALA A 211 9.17 4.86 -4.20
CA ALA A 211 8.70 5.57 -5.40
C ALA A 211 7.28 5.18 -5.86
N TYR A 212 6.59 4.33 -5.10
CA TYR A 212 5.23 3.96 -5.43
C TYR A 212 4.28 5.15 -5.32
N ASN A 213 3.38 5.28 -6.29
CA ASN A 213 2.45 6.40 -6.38
C ASN A 213 1.12 6.05 -5.71
N PHE A 214 1.05 6.22 -4.40
CA PHE A 214 -0.12 5.85 -3.60
C PHE A 214 -0.58 7.00 -2.72
N ASN A 215 -1.87 7.30 -2.78
CA ASN A 215 -2.54 8.26 -1.91
C ASN A 215 -4.05 7.94 -1.87
N PHE A 216 -4.73 8.36 -0.79
CA PHE A 216 -6.18 8.35 -0.71
C PHE A 216 -6.72 9.76 -0.93
N ALA A 217 -7.70 9.92 -1.81
CA ALA A 217 -8.33 11.20 -2.12
C ALA A 217 -9.86 11.14 -1.94
N THR A 218 -10.46 12.23 -1.52
CA THR A 218 -11.90 12.46 -1.70
C THR A 218 -12.10 12.93 -3.14
N LEU A 219 -12.95 12.22 -3.89
CA LEU A 219 -12.99 12.35 -5.34
C LEU A 219 -14.37 12.15 -5.96
N VAL A 220 -14.49 12.69 -7.15
CA VAL A 220 -15.47 12.30 -8.16
C VAL A 220 -14.68 11.74 -9.33
N ARG A 221 -14.82 10.45 -9.62
CA ARG A 221 -14.07 9.74 -10.66
C ARG A 221 -15.01 9.11 -11.67
N TYR A 222 -14.67 9.21 -12.96
CA TYR A 222 -15.31 8.46 -14.02
C TYR A 222 -14.31 7.50 -14.66
N GLU A 223 -14.69 6.22 -14.74
CA GLU A 223 -13.89 5.16 -15.35
C GLU A 223 -14.71 4.39 -16.36
N ARG A 224 -14.09 4.02 -17.47
CA ARG A 224 -14.72 3.18 -18.48
C ARG A 224 -13.72 2.25 -19.14
N SER A 225 -14.19 1.04 -19.43
CA SER A 225 -13.41 0.02 -20.15
C SER A 225 -14.06 -0.28 -21.49
N PHE A 226 -13.22 -0.58 -22.48
CA PHE A 226 -13.56 -0.93 -23.86
C PHE A 226 -12.84 -2.21 -24.26
N ALA A 227 -13.15 -2.72 -25.46
CA ALA A 227 -12.50 -3.90 -26.03
C ALA A 227 -12.42 -5.04 -25.01
N GLU A 228 -13.59 -5.41 -24.44
CA GLU A 228 -13.72 -6.45 -23.43
C GLU A 228 -12.82 -6.21 -22.18
N GLY A 229 -12.58 -4.95 -21.84
CA GLY A 229 -11.74 -4.56 -20.70
C GLY A 229 -10.25 -4.58 -20.97
N ARG A 230 -9.80 -4.68 -22.23
CA ARG A 230 -8.40 -4.54 -22.59
C ARG A 230 -7.92 -3.10 -22.55
N LEU A 231 -8.77 -2.17 -22.92
CA LEU A 231 -8.49 -0.74 -22.85
C LEU A 231 -9.38 -0.11 -21.79
N SER A 232 -8.80 0.65 -20.87
CA SER A 232 -9.54 1.40 -19.86
C SER A 232 -8.94 2.78 -19.66
N PHE A 233 -9.80 3.74 -19.34
CA PHE A 233 -9.38 5.06 -18.92
C PHE A 233 -10.15 5.52 -17.69
N GLY A 234 -9.56 6.46 -16.95
CA GLY A 234 -10.21 7.12 -15.84
C GLY A 234 -9.75 8.58 -15.75
N VAL A 235 -10.66 9.42 -15.28
CA VAL A 235 -10.42 10.82 -14.97
C VAL A 235 -11.15 11.18 -13.69
N ALA A 236 -10.54 12.03 -12.85
CA ALA A 236 -11.19 12.45 -11.62
C ALA A 236 -10.96 13.94 -11.32
N ALA A 237 -11.83 14.47 -10.45
CA ALA A 237 -11.61 15.66 -9.67
C ALA A 237 -11.37 15.21 -8.22
N GLU A 238 -10.18 15.50 -7.68
CA GLU A 238 -9.73 15.05 -6.36
C GLU A 238 -9.48 16.25 -5.44
N MET A 239 -9.85 16.12 -4.17
CA MET A 239 -9.55 17.16 -3.18
C MET A 239 -8.04 17.31 -3.04
N PRO A 240 -7.48 18.52 -3.30
CA PRO A 240 -6.04 18.72 -3.27
C PRO A 240 -5.49 18.63 -1.83
N VAL A 241 -4.34 17.98 -1.71
CA VAL A 241 -3.51 17.99 -0.49
C VAL A 241 -2.21 18.68 -0.86
N VAL A 242 -1.94 19.83 -0.26
CA VAL A 242 -0.73 20.62 -0.50
C VAL A 242 0.22 20.47 0.66
N SER A 243 1.46 20.08 0.37
CA SER A 243 2.54 19.95 1.35
C SER A 243 3.75 20.73 0.84
N GLY A 244 3.80 22.02 1.14
CA GLY A 244 4.87 22.94 0.73
C GLY A 244 5.50 23.65 1.90
N THR A 245 6.72 24.15 1.72
CA THR A 245 7.42 25.04 2.65
C THR A 245 7.16 26.48 2.24
N TYR A 246 6.55 27.27 3.14
CA TYR A 246 6.10 28.63 2.84
C TYR A 246 7.18 29.70 3.11
N GLY A 247 8.10 29.46 4.08
CA GLY A 247 9.05 30.45 4.56
C GLY A 247 8.36 31.64 5.24
N GLU A 248 9.04 32.77 5.33
CA GLU A 248 8.48 34.00 5.93
C GLU A 248 7.72 34.88 4.91
N GLY A 249 7.84 34.57 3.62
CA GLY A 249 7.24 35.39 2.54
C GLY A 249 5.82 34.97 2.14
N PHE A 250 5.33 33.79 2.57
CA PHE A 250 4.06 33.25 2.13
C PHE A 250 3.30 32.55 3.24
N ASP A 251 1.96 32.54 3.12
CA ASP A 251 1.05 31.85 4.03
C ASP A 251 0.18 30.82 3.30
N ALA A 252 -0.21 29.79 4.04
CA ALA A 252 -1.16 28.79 3.58
C ALA A 252 -2.57 29.35 3.51
N ILE A 253 -3.27 29.11 2.40
CA ILE A 253 -4.69 29.44 2.24
C ILE A 253 -5.48 28.23 1.72
N PRO A 254 -6.81 28.22 1.89
CA PRO A 254 -7.66 27.17 1.35
C PRO A 254 -7.48 27.00 -0.16
N GLN A 255 -7.42 25.74 -0.60
CA GLN A 255 -7.32 25.40 -2.03
C GLN A 255 -8.67 25.61 -2.73
N ARG A 256 -8.67 26.02 -4.00
CA ARG A 256 -9.86 26.51 -4.72
C ARG A 256 -10.28 25.68 -5.90
N VAL A 257 -9.38 24.85 -6.44
CA VAL A 257 -9.65 23.95 -7.56
C VAL A 257 -9.17 22.53 -7.25
N PRO A 258 -9.84 21.50 -7.74
CA PRO A 258 -9.41 20.13 -7.54
C PRO A 258 -8.13 19.81 -8.30
N ASP A 259 -7.38 18.80 -7.84
CA ASP A 259 -6.38 18.11 -8.63
C ASP A 259 -7.10 17.26 -9.70
N ILE A 260 -6.56 17.21 -10.91
CA ILE A 260 -7.16 16.48 -12.04
C ILE A 260 -6.22 15.38 -12.51
N PRO A 261 -6.26 14.20 -11.89
CA PRO A 261 -5.57 13.03 -12.41
C PRO A 261 -6.38 12.34 -13.50
N PHE A 262 -5.66 11.73 -14.45
CA PHE A 262 -6.24 10.84 -15.46
C PHE A 262 -5.28 9.72 -15.83
N TYR A 263 -5.81 8.63 -16.38
CA TYR A 263 -5.02 7.52 -16.89
C TYR A 263 -5.59 6.88 -18.13
N LEU A 264 -4.70 6.20 -18.86
CA LEU A 264 -5.01 5.26 -19.93
C LEU A 264 -4.25 3.94 -19.66
N GLN A 265 -4.95 2.80 -19.71
CA GLN A 265 -4.39 1.49 -19.44
C GLN A 265 -4.71 0.52 -20.57
N TYR A 266 -3.71 -0.28 -20.96
CA TYR A 266 -3.88 -1.41 -21.86
C TYR A 266 -3.50 -2.71 -21.15
N ALA A 267 -4.43 -3.69 -21.14
CA ALA A 267 -4.26 -4.99 -20.50
C ALA A 267 -4.32 -6.11 -21.53
N TRP A 268 -3.48 -7.14 -21.32
CA TRP A 268 -3.40 -8.31 -22.19
C TRP A 268 -3.20 -9.60 -21.39
N GLY A 269 -3.15 -10.74 -22.08
CA GLY A 269 -3.19 -12.08 -21.50
C GLY A 269 -4.64 -12.59 -21.37
N GLY A 270 -4.81 -13.92 -21.27
CA GLY A 270 -6.14 -14.53 -21.22
C GLY A 270 -7.00 -14.07 -20.02
N ASP A 271 -6.35 -13.81 -18.90
CA ASP A 271 -6.97 -13.32 -17.66
C ASP A 271 -6.70 -11.82 -17.39
N ARG A 272 -6.14 -11.10 -18.37
CA ARG A 272 -5.68 -9.70 -18.23
C ARG A 272 -4.69 -9.53 -17.09
N SER A 273 -3.83 -10.50 -16.88
CA SER A 273 -2.83 -10.51 -15.81
C SER A 273 -1.62 -9.59 -16.08
N SER A 274 -1.51 -9.06 -17.30
CA SER A 274 -0.49 -8.11 -17.70
C SER A 274 -1.14 -6.81 -18.13
N HIS A 275 -0.55 -5.68 -17.74
CA HIS A 275 -0.97 -4.37 -18.21
C HIS A 275 0.17 -3.36 -18.19
N ILE A 276 -0.01 -2.31 -18.98
CA ILE A 276 0.74 -1.05 -18.90
C ILE A 276 -0.24 0.09 -18.72
N ARG A 277 0.16 1.11 -17.97
CA ARG A 277 -0.65 2.27 -17.64
C ARG A 277 0.18 3.54 -17.75
N ALA A 278 -0.35 4.54 -18.43
CA ALA A 278 0.14 5.90 -18.43
C ALA A 278 -0.85 6.77 -17.65
N SER A 279 -0.37 7.51 -16.66
CA SER A 279 -1.18 8.42 -15.85
C SER A 279 -0.57 9.81 -15.88
N ALA A 280 -1.40 10.84 -15.72
CA ALA A 280 -0.93 12.20 -15.50
C ALA A 280 -1.83 12.91 -14.49
N VAL A 281 -1.29 13.97 -13.86
CA VAL A 281 -2.01 14.83 -12.93
C VAL A 281 -1.63 16.27 -13.18
N VAL A 282 -2.63 17.17 -13.15
CA VAL A 282 -2.45 18.62 -13.13
C VAL A 282 -3.10 19.15 -11.87
N ARG A 283 -2.40 20.05 -11.19
CA ARG A 283 -2.85 20.64 -9.94
C ARG A 283 -2.49 22.13 -9.86
N ASN A 284 -3.24 22.87 -9.05
CA ASN A 284 -2.97 24.28 -8.81
C ASN A 284 -3.00 24.54 -7.30
N MET A 285 -1.88 25.04 -6.77
CA MET A 285 -1.65 25.20 -5.32
C MET A 285 -1.70 26.70 -4.98
N TYR A 286 -2.71 27.11 -4.20
CA TYR A 286 -2.92 28.49 -3.81
C TYR A 286 -2.17 28.83 -2.52
N LEU A 287 -1.60 30.03 -2.47
CA LEU A 287 -0.89 30.61 -1.32
C LEU A 287 -1.05 32.13 -1.30
N HIS A 288 -0.89 32.75 -0.13
CA HIS A 288 -0.92 34.19 0.04
C HIS A 288 0.50 34.76 0.07
N ASP A 289 0.79 35.73 -0.81
CA ASP A 289 2.07 36.45 -0.85
C ASP A 289 2.00 37.64 0.12
N LEU A 290 2.76 37.54 1.20
CA LEU A 290 2.79 38.56 2.29
C LEU A 290 3.40 39.89 1.84
N THR A 291 4.34 39.84 0.87
CA THR A 291 4.98 41.04 0.34
C THR A 291 4.04 41.81 -0.55
N ARG A 292 3.34 41.11 -1.46
CA ARG A 292 2.39 41.69 -2.42
C ARG A 292 1.00 41.88 -1.83
N LYS A 293 0.74 41.30 -0.64
CA LYS A 293 -0.57 41.26 0.02
C LYS A 293 -1.68 40.77 -0.92
N SER A 294 -1.40 39.70 -1.64
CA SER A 294 -2.31 39.14 -2.64
C SER A 294 -2.15 37.63 -2.76
N ASP A 295 -3.24 36.96 -3.14
CA ASP A 295 -3.23 35.54 -3.39
C ASP A 295 -2.56 35.23 -4.73
N THR A 296 -1.74 34.18 -4.74
CA THR A 296 -1.07 33.67 -5.92
C THR A 296 -1.24 32.16 -6.01
N SER A 297 -0.81 31.55 -7.08
CA SER A 297 -0.86 30.10 -7.23
C SER A 297 0.35 29.55 -7.98
N LEU A 298 0.69 28.29 -7.66
CA LEU A 298 1.73 27.53 -8.32
C LEU A 298 1.11 26.33 -9.03
N THR A 299 1.46 26.11 -10.29
CA THR A 299 1.03 24.93 -11.04
C THR A 299 1.96 23.75 -10.75
N GLY A 300 1.38 22.64 -10.29
CA GLY A 300 2.02 21.34 -10.20
C GLY A 300 1.56 20.42 -11.32
N TRP A 301 2.39 19.51 -11.73
CA TRP A 301 2.04 18.47 -12.70
C TRP A 301 2.92 17.24 -12.54
N GLY A 302 2.40 16.08 -12.93
CA GLY A 302 3.15 14.83 -12.93
C GLY A 302 2.70 13.89 -14.02
N VAL A 303 3.62 13.04 -14.46
CA VAL A 303 3.36 11.93 -15.37
C VAL A 303 3.92 10.64 -14.77
N GLN A 304 3.23 9.55 -15.00
CA GLN A 304 3.60 8.22 -14.51
C GLN A 304 3.45 7.21 -15.64
N PHE A 305 4.38 6.26 -15.68
CA PHE A 305 4.26 5.05 -16.46
C PHE A 305 4.45 3.84 -15.53
N SER A 306 3.51 2.92 -15.55
CA SER A 306 3.48 1.76 -14.64
C SER A 306 2.98 0.51 -15.33
N GLY A 307 3.13 -0.62 -14.68
CA GLY A 307 2.55 -1.86 -15.14
C GLY A 307 3.05 -3.10 -14.43
N THR A 308 2.35 -4.18 -14.73
CA THR A 308 2.69 -5.54 -14.30
C THR A 308 2.73 -6.44 -15.51
N ILE A 309 3.79 -7.22 -15.64
CA ILE A 309 3.97 -8.15 -16.74
C ILE A 309 4.11 -9.57 -16.18
N ARG A 310 3.19 -10.46 -16.55
CA ARG A 310 3.32 -11.89 -16.30
C ARG A 310 4.13 -12.51 -17.44
N CYS A 311 5.44 -12.72 -17.21
CA CYS A 311 6.34 -13.27 -18.22
C CYS A 311 6.07 -14.76 -18.49
N CYS A 312 5.78 -15.49 -17.43
CA CYS A 312 5.39 -16.91 -17.45
C CYS A 312 4.65 -17.21 -16.13
N ASP A 313 4.14 -18.43 -15.96
CA ASP A 313 3.34 -18.79 -14.79
C ASP A 313 4.01 -18.47 -13.44
N PRO A 314 5.31 -18.79 -13.22
CA PRO A 314 5.94 -18.46 -11.94
C PRO A 314 6.40 -17.01 -11.82
N LEU A 315 6.60 -16.23 -12.92
CA LEU A 315 7.31 -14.96 -12.90
C LEU A 315 6.43 -13.77 -13.27
N ARG A 316 6.34 -12.80 -12.36
CA ARG A 316 5.74 -11.47 -12.57
C ARG A 316 6.76 -10.37 -12.35
N LEU A 317 6.74 -9.38 -13.21
CA LEU A 317 7.53 -8.16 -13.10
C LEU A 317 6.62 -6.99 -12.80
N PHE A 318 7.09 -6.09 -11.95
CA PHE A 318 6.39 -4.86 -11.55
C PHE A 318 7.27 -3.67 -11.87
N MET A 319 6.69 -2.63 -12.44
CA MET A 319 7.40 -1.41 -12.77
C MET A 319 6.54 -0.18 -12.51
N ASN A 320 7.19 0.89 -12.08
CA ASN A 320 6.58 2.21 -11.95
C ASN A 320 7.66 3.27 -12.10
N GLY A 321 7.38 4.32 -12.84
CA GLY A 321 8.25 5.49 -12.98
C GLY A 321 7.41 6.75 -13.00
N VAL A 322 7.80 7.78 -12.24
CA VAL A 322 7.11 9.05 -12.09
C VAL A 322 8.08 10.21 -12.24
N TYR A 323 7.62 11.27 -12.89
CA TYR A 323 8.31 12.55 -12.97
C TYR A 323 7.31 13.69 -12.87
N GLY A 324 7.66 14.77 -12.16
CA GLY A 324 6.82 15.95 -12.07
C GLY A 324 7.40 17.06 -11.22
N LYS A 325 6.55 18.06 -10.95
CA LYS A 325 6.85 19.20 -10.07
C LYS A 325 5.66 19.45 -9.17
N GLY A 326 5.91 19.62 -7.84
CA GLY A 326 4.85 19.89 -6.89
C GLY A 326 3.86 18.74 -6.79
N ILE A 327 4.33 17.49 -6.69
CA ILE A 327 3.50 16.27 -6.65
C ILE A 327 3.85 15.37 -5.45
N THR A 328 4.32 15.93 -4.35
CA THR A 328 4.71 15.16 -3.15
C THR A 328 3.61 14.23 -2.64
N PRO A 329 2.32 14.60 -2.62
CA PRO A 329 1.27 13.69 -2.14
C PRO A 329 1.08 12.45 -3.01
N TYR A 330 1.59 12.48 -4.23
CA TYR A 330 1.50 11.39 -5.20
C TYR A 330 2.75 10.49 -5.24
N ILE A 331 3.77 10.76 -4.41
CA ILE A 331 4.96 9.90 -4.24
C ILE A 331 5.02 9.51 -2.77
N GLN A 332 4.88 8.25 -2.49
CA GLN A 332 4.65 7.74 -1.14
C GLN A 332 5.71 8.17 -0.12
N ASP A 333 6.99 8.18 -0.50
CA ASP A 333 8.11 8.62 0.36
C ASP A 333 8.11 10.12 0.67
N LEU A 334 7.43 10.94 -0.15
CA LEU A 334 7.40 12.39 -0.03
C LEU A 334 6.10 12.95 0.54
N THR A 335 5.15 12.10 0.89
CA THR A 335 3.88 12.52 1.48
C THR A 335 4.12 13.28 2.79
N GLY A 336 3.65 14.52 2.88
CA GLY A 336 3.87 15.37 4.07
C GLY A 336 5.25 16.00 4.19
N SER A 337 6.14 15.84 3.20
CA SER A 337 7.53 16.31 3.25
C SER A 337 7.72 17.84 3.18
N GLY A 338 6.70 18.62 2.82
CA GLY A 338 6.85 20.06 2.60
C GLY A 338 7.49 20.43 1.26
N LEU A 339 7.67 19.49 0.34
CA LEU A 339 8.48 19.66 -0.88
C LEU A 339 7.65 19.86 -2.16
N ASP A 340 6.34 20.13 -2.09
CA ASP A 340 5.58 20.57 -3.27
C ASP A 340 6.18 21.83 -3.86
N PHE A 341 6.57 22.75 -2.99
CA PHE A 341 7.30 23.97 -3.31
C PHE A 341 8.16 24.41 -2.13
N THR A 342 9.17 25.23 -2.41
CA THR A 342 10.06 25.80 -1.38
C THR A 342 10.41 27.23 -1.75
N PRO A 343 10.62 28.12 -0.75
CA PRO A 343 11.13 29.46 -0.98
C PRO A 343 12.61 29.42 -1.36
N CYS A 344 13.10 30.48 -1.97
CA CYS A 344 14.52 30.67 -2.20
C CYS A 344 15.22 31.03 -0.88
N PRO A 345 16.23 30.27 -0.39
CA PRO A 345 16.92 30.58 0.87
C PRO A 345 17.63 31.95 0.94
N ARG A 346 17.84 32.58 -0.23
CA ARG A 346 18.46 33.92 -0.34
C ARG A 346 17.46 35.06 -0.55
N ASP A 347 16.22 34.71 -0.92
CA ASP A 347 15.17 35.68 -1.24
C ASP A 347 13.81 35.01 -1.04
N GLU A 348 13.29 35.04 0.16
CA GLU A 348 12.05 34.37 0.55
C GLU A 348 10.78 34.97 -0.09
N THR A 349 10.91 36.08 -0.82
CA THR A 349 9.82 36.62 -1.66
C THR A 349 9.61 35.80 -2.95
N ARG A 350 10.46 34.83 -3.22
CA ARG A 350 10.40 33.97 -4.40
C ARG A 350 10.19 32.52 -4.00
N ILE A 351 9.18 31.88 -4.57
CA ILE A 351 8.79 30.48 -4.30
C ILE A 351 8.67 29.71 -5.62
N ARG A 352 8.99 28.42 -5.62
CA ARG A 352 8.89 27.55 -6.81
C ARG A 352 8.50 26.12 -6.43
N THR A 353 7.77 25.50 -7.35
CA THR A 353 7.52 24.04 -7.32
C THR A 353 8.80 23.25 -7.48
N MET A 354 8.98 22.21 -6.66
CA MET A 354 10.17 21.37 -6.67
C MET A 354 10.05 20.24 -7.70
N PRO A 355 11.03 20.09 -8.61
CA PRO A 355 11.07 18.95 -9.51
C PRO A 355 11.45 17.68 -8.77
N MET A 356 10.77 16.59 -9.08
CA MET A 356 11.01 15.29 -8.46
C MET A 356 10.74 14.15 -9.41
N TRP A 357 11.40 13.01 -9.17
CA TRP A 357 11.15 11.79 -9.89
C TRP A 357 11.41 10.57 -8.99
N GLY A 358 10.81 9.47 -9.35
CA GLY A 358 11.06 8.19 -8.73
C GLY A 358 10.81 7.05 -9.69
N TRP A 359 11.39 5.90 -9.41
CA TRP A 359 11.09 4.67 -10.12
C TRP A 359 11.28 3.46 -9.23
N GLN A 360 10.58 2.39 -9.55
CA GLN A 360 10.74 1.08 -8.94
C GLN A 360 10.72 -0.01 -10.01
N ALA A 361 11.45 -1.07 -9.74
CA ALA A 361 11.37 -2.33 -10.48
C ALA A 361 11.45 -3.49 -9.48
N ALA A 362 10.60 -4.48 -9.66
CA ALA A 362 10.55 -5.65 -8.80
C ALA A 362 10.16 -6.90 -9.58
N ALA A 363 10.55 -8.05 -9.05
CA ALA A 363 10.16 -9.35 -9.55
C ALA A 363 9.53 -10.18 -8.43
N GLN A 364 8.52 -10.97 -8.78
CA GLN A 364 7.92 -11.97 -7.91
C GLN A 364 7.94 -13.32 -8.62
N ILE A 365 8.44 -14.34 -7.93
CA ILE A 365 8.52 -15.71 -8.43
C ILE A 365 7.74 -16.67 -7.53
N ALA A 366 6.75 -17.35 -8.09
CA ALA A 366 5.99 -18.38 -7.40
C ALA A 366 6.74 -19.71 -7.51
N LEU A 367 7.30 -20.19 -6.41
CA LEU A 367 8.01 -21.47 -6.36
C LEU A 367 7.06 -22.65 -6.23
N THR A 368 5.96 -22.45 -5.50
CA THR A 368 4.86 -23.41 -5.37
C THR A 368 3.53 -22.64 -5.28
N PRO A 369 2.36 -23.29 -5.33
CA PRO A 369 1.08 -22.60 -5.09
C PRO A 369 0.96 -21.92 -3.70
N ARG A 370 1.84 -22.28 -2.74
CA ARG A 370 1.84 -21.76 -1.37
C ARG A 370 3.04 -20.89 -1.03
N LEU A 371 4.08 -20.87 -1.87
CA LEU A 371 5.35 -20.20 -1.59
C LEU A 371 5.74 -19.31 -2.76
N PHE A 372 5.96 -18.03 -2.50
CA PHE A 372 6.56 -17.12 -3.46
C PHE A 372 7.63 -16.23 -2.81
N LEU A 373 8.57 -15.79 -3.63
CA LEU A 373 9.59 -14.82 -3.31
C LEU A 373 9.29 -13.53 -4.07
N SER A 374 9.60 -12.40 -3.46
CA SER A 374 9.56 -11.11 -4.14
C SER A 374 10.78 -10.28 -3.75
N GLY A 375 11.26 -9.47 -4.67
CA GLY A 375 12.39 -8.57 -4.41
C GLY A 375 12.46 -7.46 -5.43
N GLY A 376 13.03 -6.33 -5.03
CA GLY A 376 13.11 -5.17 -5.90
C GLY A 376 13.93 -4.02 -5.34
N TYR A 377 14.02 -3.01 -6.19
CA TYR A 377 14.69 -1.75 -5.93
C TYR A 377 13.78 -0.58 -6.27
N SER A 378 13.85 0.46 -5.45
CA SER A 378 13.14 1.70 -5.69
C SER A 378 13.97 2.91 -5.26
N THR A 379 13.78 4.05 -5.90
CA THR A 379 14.46 5.30 -5.56
C THR A 379 13.61 6.50 -5.88
N VAL A 380 13.66 7.50 -5.00
CA VAL A 380 13.04 8.81 -5.17
C VAL A 380 14.12 9.87 -5.14
N ARG A 381 13.96 10.92 -5.94
CA ARG A 381 14.87 12.07 -5.94
C ARG A 381 14.10 13.37 -6.12
N VAL A 382 14.41 14.33 -5.25
CA VAL A 382 14.07 15.74 -5.39
C VAL A 382 15.26 16.45 -6.01
N GLN A 383 15.02 17.30 -7.01
CA GLN A 383 16.08 17.99 -7.74
C GLN A 383 16.26 19.40 -7.22
N ARG A 384 17.49 19.87 -7.21
CA ARG A 384 17.81 21.28 -6.97
C ARG A 384 17.15 22.15 -8.04
N SER A 385 16.55 23.26 -7.63
CA SER A 385 15.91 24.21 -8.53
C SER A 385 16.55 25.60 -8.39
N HIS A 386 17.72 25.82 -9.00
CA HIS A 386 18.37 27.15 -9.09
C HIS A 386 18.45 27.93 -7.77
N GLY A 387 18.88 27.28 -6.69
CA GLY A 387 19.00 27.87 -5.34
C GLY A 387 17.69 27.79 -4.51
N PHE A 388 16.62 27.23 -5.02
CA PHE A 388 15.39 26.95 -4.29
C PHE A 388 15.48 25.58 -3.59
N TYR A 389 16.25 25.51 -2.52
CA TYR A 389 16.38 24.35 -1.62
C TYR A 389 17.14 24.74 -0.37
N ALA A 390 16.83 24.13 0.77
CA ALA A 390 17.66 24.21 1.96
C ALA A 390 18.75 23.14 1.95
N ALA A 391 19.81 23.32 2.72
CA ALA A 391 20.98 22.41 2.71
C ALA A 391 20.65 21.04 3.30
N ASP A 392 19.79 20.99 4.28
CA ASP A 392 19.29 19.83 5.02
C ASP A 392 18.03 19.18 4.39
N GLU A 393 17.51 19.77 3.30
CA GLU A 393 16.39 19.18 2.58
C GLU A 393 16.73 17.82 1.96
N TYR A 394 15.74 16.94 1.96
CA TYR A 394 15.83 15.63 1.32
C TYR A 394 16.15 15.75 -0.17
N LYS A 395 17.15 14.98 -0.59
CA LYS A 395 17.58 14.91 -1.99
C LYS A 395 17.26 13.59 -2.63
N ARG A 396 17.50 12.48 -1.94
CA ARG A 396 17.34 11.14 -2.51
C ARG A 396 17.13 10.09 -1.44
N GLY A 397 16.15 9.20 -1.66
CA GLY A 397 15.98 7.94 -0.95
C GLY A 397 16.18 6.74 -1.86
N GLN A 398 16.68 5.66 -1.30
CA GLN A 398 16.80 4.36 -1.93
C GLN A 398 16.16 3.31 -1.04
N TYR A 399 15.48 2.36 -1.65
CA TYR A 399 14.77 1.29 -0.99
C TYR A 399 15.07 -0.02 -1.70
N VAL A 400 15.56 -1.01 -0.97
CA VAL A 400 15.81 -2.37 -1.47
C VAL A 400 15.06 -3.33 -0.58
N PHE A 401 14.38 -4.30 -1.15
CA PHE A 401 13.69 -5.32 -0.40
C PHE A 401 13.86 -6.71 -1.00
N GLY A 402 13.77 -7.71 -0.13
CA GLY A 402 13.66 -9.10 -0.50
C GLY A 402 12.83 -9.83 0.54
N ASN A 403 11.86 -10.62 0.11
CA ASN A 403 10.93 -11.28 1.00
C ASN A 403 10.52 -12.69 0.53
N VAL A 404 9.94 -13.41 1.48
CA VAL A 404 9.35 -14.72 1.28
C VAL A 404 7.95 -14.73 1.91
N PHE A 405 6.96 -15.22 1.17
CA PHE A 405 5.58 -15.42 1.65
C PHE A 405 5.23 -16.89 1.57
N TYR A 406 4.70 -17.43 2.66
CA TYR A 406 4.23 -18.80 2.73
C TYR A 406 2.79 -18.89 3.26
N THR A 407 1.93 -19.56 2.52
CA THR A 407 0.54 -19.82 2.90
C THR A 407 0.49 -21.13 3.71
N ILE A 408 0.39 -21.01 5.03
CA ILE A 408 0.33 -22.15 5.96
C ILE A 408 -0.96 -22.93 5.77
N ALA A 409 -2.07 -22.22 5.70
CA ALA A 409 -3.43 -22.74 5.55
C ALA A 409 -4.24 -21.79 4.68
N PRO A 410 -5.40 -22.16 4.17
CA PRO A 410 -6.29 -21.25 3.49
C PRO A 410 -6.46 -19.97 4.31
N ARG A 411 -6.20 -18.80 3.68
CA ARG A 411 -6.26 -17.46 4.28
C ARG A 411 -5.26 -17.15 5.41
N CYS A 412 -4.39 -18.10 5.77
CA CYS A 412 -3.33 -17.92 6.77
C CYS A 412 -1.97 -17.84 6.07
N LYS A 413 -1.28 -16.72 6.19
CA LYS A 413 0.04 -16.49 5.57
C LYS A 413 1.04 -16.01 6.62
N VAL A 414 2.27 -16.50 6.50
CA VAL A 414 3.44 -15.92 7.15
C VAL A 414 4.36 -15.33 6.11
N ALA A 415 5.10 -14.32 6.50
CA ALA A 415 6.10 -13.72 5.64
C ALA A 415 7.30 -13.23 6.43
N GLY A 416 8.48 -13.29 5.79
CA GLY A 416 9.71 -12.68 6.27
C GLY A 416 10.25 -11.74 5.20
N GLU A 417 10.79 -10.59 5.61
CA GLU A 417 11.31 -9.57 4.71
C GLU A 417 12.55 -8.91 5.28
N TYR A 418 13.50 -8.61 4.41
CA TYR A 418 14.64 -7.75 4.70
C TYR A 418 14.53 -6.49 3.86
N LEU A 419 14.75 -5.33 4.52
CA LEU A 419 14.76 -4.01 3.92
C LEU A 419 16.11 -3.33 4.16
N TYR A 420 16.60 -2.68 3.12
CA TYR A 420 17.69 -1.70 3.21
C TYR A 420 17.22 -0.38 2.64
N GLY A 421 17.44 0.71 3.37
CA GLY A 421 17.17 2.06 2.92
C GLY A 421 18.35 2.99 3.11
N SER A 422 18.39 4.04 2.29
CA SER A 422 19.34 5.14 2.47
C SER A 422 18.69 6.47 2.14
N ARG A 423 19.11 7.52 2.87
CA ARG A 423 18.76 8.91 2.64
C ARG A 423 20.00 9.74 2.36
N ARG A 424 19.87 10.71 1.46
CA ARG A 424 20.83 11.80 1.25
C ARG A 424 20.10 13.13 1.21
N ASP A 425 20.68 14.15 1.84
CA ASP A 425 20.20 15.52 1.78
C ASP A 425 20.91 16.33 0.71
N MET A 426 20.46 17.56 0.45
CA MET A 426 20.96 18.44 -0.61
C MET A 426 22.42 18.83 -0.41
N ALA A 427 22.90 19.05 0.84
CA ALA A 427 24.30 19.34 1.13
C ALA A 427 25.14 18.05 1.18
N ALA A 428 25.30 17.44 2.32
CA ALA A 428 26.20 16.31 2.52
C ALA A 428 25.66 15.22 3.45
N GLY A 429 24.50 15.45 4.07
CA GLY A 429 23.90 14.52 5.01
C GLY A 429 23.62 13.16 4.37
N LYS A 430 23.98 12.07 5.06
CA LYS A 430 23.75 10.68 4.63
C LYS A 430 23.28 9.86 5.81
N GLY A 431 22.25 9.04 5.59
CA GLY A 431 21.77 8.04 6.51
C GLY A 431 21.50 6.71 5.82
N HIS A 432 21.48 5.65 6.57
CA HIS A 432 21.04 4.33 6.12
C HIS A 432 20.33 3.61 7.26
N ALA A 433 19.45 2.68 6.91
CA ALA A 433 18.73 1.85 7.85
C ALA A 433 18.56 0.44 7.27
N ASN A 434 18.49 -0.53 8.17
CA ASN A 434 18.19 -1.91 7.83
C ASN A 434 17.04 -2.38 8.72
N ARG A 435 16.10 -3.12 8.16
CA ARG A 435 14.96 -3.67 8.89
C ARG A 435 14.72 -5.13 8.49
N VAL A 436 14.42 -5.95 9.48
CA VAL A 436 13.86 -7.28 9.27
C VAL A 436 12.41 -7.25 9.74
N ASN A 437 11.49 -7.65 8.87
CA ASN A 437 10.08 -7.80 9.17
C ASN A 437 9.69 -9.27 9.21
N VAL A 438 8.79 -9.62 10.11
CA VAL A 438 8.07 -10.89 10.13
C VAL A 438 6.58 -10.59 10.27
N MET A 439 5.74 -11.31 9.55
CA MET A 439 4.28 -11.12 9.57
C MET A 439 3.55 -12.45 9.68
N LEU A 440 2.50 -12.47 10.49
CA LEU A 440 1.43 -13.46 10.45
C LEU A 440 0.13 -12.73 10.10
N GLN A 441 -0.58 -13.21 9.10
CA GLN A 441 -1.86 -12.64 8.66
C GLN A 441 -2.90 -13.73 8.45
N TYR A 442 -4.12 -13.48 8.95
CA TYR A 442 -5.30 -14.32 8.71
C TYR A 442 -6.42 -13.49 8.10
N GLY A 443 -6.90 -13.89 6.91
CA GLY A 443 -8.02 -13.25 6.21
C GLY A 443 -9.37 -13.93 6.49
N PHE A 444 -10.46 -13.18 6.48
CA PHE A 444 -11.83 -13.68 6.72
C PHE A 444 -12.87 -13.04 5.80
#